data_e3df7454815daf98714488207e434f0e
#
_entry.id   e3df7454815daf98714488207e434f0e
#
_cell.length_a   1.000
_cell.length_b   1.000
_cell.length_c   1.000
_cell.angle_alpha   90.00
_cell.angle_beta   90.00
_cell.angle_gamma   90.00
#
_symmetry.space_group_name_H-M   'P 1'
#
loop_
_entity.id
_entity.type
_entity.pdbx_description
1 polymer ?
#
loop_
_entity_poly.entity_id
_entity_poly.type
_entity_poly.pdbx_seq_one_letter_code
_entity_poly.pdbx_strand_id
1 'polypeptide(L)'
;MQDDINLEELTKNSKPSFLKIFFIVLGTILGVFAIAFGVVSLLKLLSNTADKAENKKPEVAEVAAKRAPHRIDLQYLIDDWRREQGITEDSSVLIYDLTNSDIVGRFNDAKTFTDPNLVNLLVAYENYRRLNDGSFHSDDQINLKNQTALSRQDCLNELFTSGDTNCKDALRAELSDAILENLLAKMDLEHLKISGSNLTLTATDYLKLTKFIYNSENLQSENWNQFFAHFLITGDHFALISGINKATIFDYASAKLKTETVANTLPYFSEASILEFKDLPKYEDRKYIVISLNQNFNPTKLTPLGRGLEDRILNER
;
A
#
# COMPACT_ATOMS: atom_id res chain seq x y z
N MET A 1 81.84 9.75 -13.17
CA MET A 1 81.62 8.96 -11.98
C MET A 1 80.13 8.60 -12.01
N GLN A 2 79.86 7.44 -12.48
CA GLN A 2 78.47 6.88 -12.56
C GLN A 2 78.42 5.84 -11.45
N ASP A 3 77.60 6.12 -10.44
CA ASP A 3 77.35 5.17 -9.36
C ASP A 3 76.20 4.25 -9.81
N ASP A 4 76.58 3.01 -10.15
CA ASP A 4 75.64 1.94 -10.45
C ASP A 4 74.96 1.49 -9.14
N ILE A 5 73.67 1.84 -8.97
CA ILE A 5 72.83 1.38 -7.86
C ILE A 5 72.44 -0.08 -8.14
N ASN A 6 72.98 -0.98 -7.34
CA ASN A 6 72.69 -2.41 -7.41
C ASN A 6 71.22 -2.73 -6.96
N LEU A 7 70.40 -3.07 -7.93
CA LEU A 7 69.01 -3.36 -7.78
C LEU A 7 68.67 -4.73 -7.13
N GLU A 8 69.69 -5.53 -6.84
CA GLU A 8 69.46 -6.88 -6.29
C GLU A 8 69.21 -6.96 -4.77
N GLU A 9 69.53 -5.89 -4.01
CA GLU A 9 69.29 -5.91 -2.54
C GLU A 9 67.93 -5.54 -2.08
N LEU A 10 67.04 -5.08 -2.96
CA LEU A 10 65.67 -4.61 -2.60
C LEU A 10 64.59 -5.72 -2.61
N THR A 11 64.96 -6.96 -2.98
CA THR A 11 63.91 -8.01 -3.12
C THR A 11 63.82 -8.99 -1.92
N LYS A 12 64.56 -8.77 -0.84
CA LYS A 12 64.67 -9.77 0.26
C LYS A 12 63.75 -9.51 1.46
N ASN A 13 62.92 -8.50 1.44
CA ASN A 13 61.91 -8.26 2.48
C ASN A 13 60.50 -8.30 1.90
N SER A 14 60.08 -9.45 1.35
CA SER A 14 58.70 -9.63 0.94
C SER A 14 57.80 -9.75 2.16
N LYS A 15 57.17 -8.64 2.53
CA LYS A 15 55.98 -8.69 3.44
C LYS A 15 55.00 -9.73 2.90
N PRO A 16 54.38 -10.56 3.76
CA PRO A 16 53.44 -11.56 3.29
C PRO A 16 52.37 -10.86 2.43
N SER A 17 52.19 -11.35 1.20
CA SER A 17 51.25 -10.77 0.26
C SER A 17 49.90 -10.61 0.91
N PHE A 18 49.34 -9.41 0.83
CA PHE A 18 47.98 -9.09 1.33
C PHE A 18 46.96 -10.16 0.94
N LEU A 19 47.14 -10.76 -0.22
CA LEU A 19 46.32 -11.86 -0.72
C LEU A 19 46.40 -13.12 0.17
N LYS A 20 47.58 -13.48 0.69
CA LYS A 20 47.75 -14.63 1.60
C LYS A 20 47.05 -14.39 2.94
N ILE A 21 47.16 -13.17 3.49
CA ILE A 21 46.47 -12.80 4.74
C ILE A 21 44.94 -12.82 4.51
N PHE A 22 44.45 -12.30 3.39
CA PHE A 22 43.05 -12.30 3.02
C PHE A 22 42.48 -13.73 2.95
N PHE A 23 43.13 -14.66 2.30
CA PHE A 23 42.69 -16.05 2.20
C PHE A 23 42.75 -16.80 3.54
N ILE A 24 43.69 -16.50 4.41
CA ILE A 24 43.74 -17.07 5.76
C ILE A 24 42.58 -16.57 6.60
N VAL A 25 42.28 -15.26 6.59
CA VAL A 25 41.17 -14.67 7.32
C VAL A 25 39.84 -15.17 6.79
N LEU A 26 39.66 -15.22 5.47
CA LEU A 26 38.44 -15.74 4.86
C LEU A 26 38.22 -17.22 5.18
N GLY A 27 39.29 -18.05 5.16
CA GLY A 27 39.20 -19.47 5.52
C GLY A 27 38.85 -19.70 6.98
N THR A 28 39.38 -18.87 7.90
CA THR A 28 39.02 -18.95 9.32
C THR A 28 37.57 -18.55 9.58
N ILE A 29 37.03 -17.49 8.93
CA ILE A 29 35.65 -17.06 9.05
C ILE A 29 34.70 -18.17 8.55
N LEU A 30 34.96 -18.74 7.36
CA LEU A 30 34.17 -19.84 6.82
C LEU A 30 34.22 -21.10 7.68
N GLY A 31 35.36 -21.42 8.29
CA GLY A 31 35.52 -22.53 9.22
C GLY A 31 34.68 -22.35 10.49
N VAL A 32 34.66 -21.17 11.08
CA VAL A 32 33.85 -20.85 12.27
C VAL A 32 32.34 -20.94 11.95
N PHE A 33 31.90 -20.47 10.78
CA PHE A 33 30.50 -20.60 10.36
C PHE A 33 30.09 -22.07 10.17
N ALA A 34 30.96 -22.91 9.57
CA ALA A 34 30.67 -24.33 9.39
C ALA A 34 30.53 -25.07 10.72
N ILE A 35 31.37 -24.76 11.71
CA ILE A 35 31.31 -25.35 13.06
C ILE A 35 30.05 -24.88 13.78
N ALA A 36 29.70 -23.60 13.71
CA ALA A 36 28.50 -23.06 14.35
C ALA A 36 27.22 -23.70 13.76
N PHE A 37 27.15 -23.87 12.45
CA PHE A 37 26.01 -24.51 11.77
C PHE A 37 25.92 -26.02 12.12
N GLY A 38 27.04 -26.70 12.22
CA GLY A 38 27.13 -28.11 12.63
C GLY A 38 26.63 -28.31 14.06
N VAL A 39 27.03 -27.46 15.01
CA VAL A 39 26.60 -27.54 16.41
C VAL A 39 25.10 -27.28 16.58
N VAL A 40 24.54 -26.28 15.87
CA VAL A 40 23.09 -25.98 15.92
C VAL A 40 22.28 -27.14 15.34
N SER A 41 22.77 -27.78 14.27
CA SER A 41 22.10 -28.95 13.67
C SER A 41 22.17 -30.17 14.58
N LEU A 42 23.27 -30.40 15.27
CA LEU A 42 23.43 -31.50 16.24
C LEU A 42 22.55 -31.29 17.45
N LEU A 43 22.47 -30.08 17.99
CA LEU A 43 21.59 -29.74 19.13
C LEU A 43 20.11 -29.93 18.77
N LYS A 44 19.67 -29.59 17.53
CA LYS A 44 18.33 -29.89 17.06
C LYS A 44 18.05 -31.39 16.92
N LEU A 45 19.01 -32.18 16.52
CA LEU A 45 18.86 -33.64 16.47
C LEU A 45 18.78 -34.24 17.87
N LEU A 46 19.58 -33.78 18.82
CA LEU A 46 19.58 -34.26 20.19
C LEU A 46 18.32 -33.84 20.98
N SER A 47 17.79 -32.65 20.73
CA SER A 47 16.52 -32.20 21.32
C SER A 47 15.31 -33.00 20.82
N ASN A 48 15.33 -33.43 19.55
CA ASN A 48 14.27 -34.29 19.01
C ASN A 48 14.28 -35.75 19.49
N THR A 49 15.37 -36.21 20.11
CA THR A 49 15.46 -37.58 20.63
C THR A 49 15.18 -37.68 22.13
N ALA A 50 15.27 -36.59 22.90
CA ALA A 50 14.98 -36.58 24.32
C ALA A 50 13.49 -36.53 24.67
N ASP A 51 12.63 -36.05 23.77
CA ASP A 51 11.18 -35.89 23.99
C ASP A 51 10.35 -37.18 23.70
N LYS A 52 10.98 -38.32 23.43
CA LYS A 52 10.24 -39.54 23.08
C LYS A 52 9.99 -40.52 24.21
N ALA A 53 10.24 -40.15 25.45
CA ALA A 53 10.05 -41.04 26.59
C ALA A 53 9.23 -40.44 27.74
N GLU A 54 8.17 -39.70 27.43
CA GLU A 54 7.17 -39.39 28.43
C GLU A 54 5.78 -39.65 27.89
N ASN A 55 5.08 -40.52 28.58
CA ASN A 55 3.78 -41.09 28.32
C ASN A 55 2.71 -39.98 28.32
N LYS A 56 2.62 -39.18 27.22
CA LYS A 56 1.53 -38.23 27.01
C LYS A 56 0.38 -38.97 26.36
N LYS A 57 -0.77 -39.02 27.07
CA LYS A 57 -2.08 -39.22 26.47
C LYS A 57 -2.10 -38.52 25.10
N PRO A 58 -2.69 -39.11 24.05
CA PRO A 58 -2.85 -38.43 22.79
C PRO A 58 -3.69 -37.16 23.08
N GLU A 59 -3.03 -36.04 23.25
CA GLU A 59 -3.62 -34.74 23.07
C GLU A 59 -4.01 -34.74 21.59
N VAL A 60 -5.30 -34.97 21.34
CA VAL A 60 -5.88 -34.76 20.03
C VAL A 60 -5.51 -33.32 19.70
N ALA A 61 -4.44 -33.15 18.89
CA ALA A 61 -4.20 -31.89 18.23
C ALA A 61 -5.48 -31.65 17.44
N GLU A 62 -6.35 -30.83 18.00
CA GLU A 62 -7.45 -30.23 17.27
C GLU A 62 -6.76 -29.48 16.13
N VAL A 63 -6.56 -30.18 15.02
CA VAL A 63 -6.26 -29.56 13.75
C VAL A 63 -7.42 -28.60 13.58
N ALA A 64 -7.17 -27.33 13.91
CA ALA A 64 -8.14 -26.27 13.68
C ALA A 64 -8.53 -26.43 12.22
N ALA A 65 -9.66 -27.09 12.00
CA ALA A 65 -10.22 -27.24 10.69
C ALA A 65 -10.28 -25.81 10.16
N LYS A 66 -9.51 -25.55 9.10
CA LYS A 66 -9.53 -24.29 8.38
C LYS A 66 -11.00 -23.98 8.14
N ARG A 67 -11.59 -23.14 8.98
CA ARG A 67 -13.02 -22.83 8.88
C ARG A 67 -13.19 -22.25 7.48
N ALA A 68 -14.16 -22.78 6.75
CA ALA A 68 -14.52 -22.21 5.46
C ALA A 68 -14.71 -20.68 5.66
N PRO A 69 -14.12 -19.86 4.80
CA PRO A 69 -14.22 -18.42 4.94
C PRO A 69 -15.71 -18.03 4.99
N HIS A 70 -16.15 -17.43 6.10
CA HIS A 70 -17.54 -17.04 6.25
C HIS A 70 -17.80 -15.80 5.40
N ARG A 71 -18.68 -15.92 4.43
CA ARG A 71 -19.07 -14.83 3.52
C ARG A 71 -20.15 -13.99 4.19
N ILE A 72 -19.89 -12.70 4.34
CA ILE A 72 -20.86 -11.72 4.80
C ILE A 72 -21.53 -11.09 3.58
N ASP A 73 -22.86 -11.09 3.54
CA ASP A 73 -23.63 -10.29 2.60
C ASP A 73 -23.87 -8.90 3.23
N LEU A 74 -23.41 -7.86 2.55
CA LEU A 74 -23.54 -6.46 2.97
C LEU A 74 -24.48 -5.66 2.07
N GLN A 75 -25.19 -6.31 1.15
CA GLN A 75 -26.10 -5.62 0.23
C GLN A 75 -27.21 -4.88 0.97
N TYR A 76 -27.82 -5.53 1.97
CA TYR A 76 -28.86 -4.91 2.77
C TYR A 76 -28.40 -3.64 3.51
N LEU A 77 -27.13 -3.60 3.95
CA LEU A 77 -26.55 -2.43 4.60
C LEU A 77 -26.48 -1.24 3.64
N ILE A 78 -26.10 -1.49 2.39
CA ILE A 78 -26.08 -0.46 1.34
C ILE A 78 -27.50 0.03 1.05
N ASP A 79 -28.48 -0.89 0.96
CA ASP A 79 -29.87 -0.55 0.64
C ASP A 79 -30.53 0.25 1.76
N ASP A 80 -30.26 -0.08 3.03
CA ASP A 80 -30.72 0.67 4.20
C ASP A 80 -30.07 2.06 4.26
N TRP A 81 -28.75 2.14 4.12
CA TRP A 81 -28.03 3.40 4.07
C TRP A 81 -28.57 4.33 2.98
N ARG A 82 -28.77 3.81 1.77
CA ARG A 82 -29.34 4.58 0.66
C ARG A 82 -30.69 5.18 1.01
N ARG A 83 -31.59 4.37 1.56
CA ARG A 83 -32.95 4.78 1.95
C ARG A 83 -32.89 5.85 3.04
N GLU A 84 -32.11 5.63 4.08
CA GLU A 84 -32.03 6.51 5.25
C GLU A 84 -31.35 7.84 4.95
N GLN A 85 -30.31 7.84 4.12
CA GLN A 85 -29.55 9.03 3.77
C GLN A 85 -30.09 9.74 2.52
N GLY A 86 -31.14 9.22 1.89
CA GLY A 86 -31.68 9.78 0.65
C GLY A 86 -30.68 9.80 -0.48
N ILE A 87 -29.94 8.70 -0.66
CA ILE A 87 -28.90 8.59 -1.69
C ILE A 87 -29.54 8.37 -3.05
N THR A 88 -29.10 9.17 -4.00
CA THR A 88 -29.60 9.20 -5.39
C THR A 88 -28.62 8.55 -6.35
N GLU A 89 -28.98 8.61 -7.65
CA GLU A 89 -28.16 8.12 -8.76
C GLU A 89 -26.77 8.81 -8.88
N ASP A 90 -26.55 9.94 -8.18
CA ASP A 90 -25.26 10.66 -8.20
C ASP A 90 -24.20 10.06 -7.27
N SER A 91 -24.46 8.85 -6.80
CA SER A 91 -23.57 8.08 -5.95
C SER A 91 -23.40 6.66 -6.46
N SER A 92 -22.23 6.10 -6.18
CA SER A 92 -21.89 4.69 -6.36
C SER A 92 -21.14 4.19 -5.14
N VAL A 93 -21.42 2.97 -4.73
CA VAL A 93 -20.70 2.27 -3.65
C VAL A 93 -20.44 0.84 -4.08
N LEU A 94 -19.24 0.34 -3.74
CA LEU A 94 -18.87 -1.06 -3.91
C LEU A 94 -18.08 -1.51 -2.70
N ILE A 95 -18.44 -2.64 -2.10
CA ILE A 95 -17.73 -3.28 -1.00
C ILE A 95 -17.19 -4.62 -1.49
N TYR A 96 -15.87 -4.77 -1.40
CA TYR A 96 -15.15 -5.97 -1.82
C TYR A 96 -14.45 -6.62 -0.63
N ASP A 97 -14.74 -7.88 -0.39
CA ASP A 97 -14.04 -8.70 0.60
C ASP A 97 -12.73 -9.22 0.00
N LEU A 98 -11.61 -8.65 0.45
CA LEU A 98 -10.26 -9.07 0.00
C LEU A 98 -9.91 -10.48 0.49
N THR A 99 -10.45 -10.89 1.65
CA THR A 99 -10.18 -12.20 2.23
C THR A 99 -10.81 -13.31 1.40
N ASN A 100 -12.05 -13.10 0.94
CA ASN A 100 -12.80 -14.07 0.15
C ASN A 100 -12.75 -13.79 -1.36
N SER A 101 -12.13 -12.69 -1.78
CA SER A 101 -12.03 -12.26 -3.18
C SER A 101 -13.39 -12.09 -3.87
N ASP A 102 -14.36 -11.47 -3.18
CA ASP A 102 -15.74 -11.35 -3.65
C ASP A 102 -16.36 -9.97 -3.40
N ILE A 103 -17.30 -9.55 -4.26
CA ILE A 103 -18.12 -8.37 -4.04
C ILE A 103 -19.25 -8.76 -3.09
N VAL A 104 -19.34 -8.09 -1.94
CA VAL A 104 -20.30 -8.38 -0.88
C VAL A 104 -21.40 -7.32 -0.74
N GLY A 105 -21.28 -6.22 -1.49
CA GLY A 105 -22.31 -5.20 -1.60
C GLY A 105 -21.99 -4.20 -2.69
N ARG A 106 -23.00 -3.70 -3.41
CA ARG A 106 -22.83 -2.75 -4.51
C ARG A 106 -24.05 -1.91 -4.79
N PHE A 107 -23.80 -0.71 -5.29
CA PHE A 107 -24.81 0.20 -5.81
C PHE A 107 -24.20 1.05 -6.93
N ASN A 108 -24.81 1.10 -8.10
CA ASN A 108 -24.38 1.84 -9.27
C ASN A 108 -22.91 1.60 -9.66
N ASP A 109 -22.36 0.42 -9.37
CA ASP A 109 -20.95 0.09 -9.53
C ASP A 109 -20.43 0.15 -10.98
N ALA A 110 -21.34 0.10 -11.97
CA ALA A 110 -21.06 0.28 -13.38
C ALA A 110 -21.32 1.71 -13.90
N LYS A 111 -21.85 2.61 -13.06
CA LYS A 111 -22.06 4.02 -13.45
C LYS A 111 -20.73 4.75 -13.51
N THR A 112 -20.53 5.54 -14.55
CA THR A 112 -19.33 6.36 -14.73
C THR A 112 -19.40 7.66 -13.95
N PHE A 113 -18.28 7.97 -13.29
CA PHE A 113 -18.02 9.21 -12.56
C PHE A 113 -16.73 9.84 -13.04
N THR A 114 -16.66 11.16 -13.04
CA THR A 114 -15.43 11.90 -13.34
C THR A 114 -14.95 12.57 -12.08
N ASP A 115 -13.71 12.30 -11.66
CA ASP A 115 -13.06 12.99 -10.56
C ASP A 115 -11.73 13.59 -11.03
N PRO A 116 -11.55 14.91 -10.89
CA PRO A 116 -10.33 15.58 -11.32
C PRO A 116 -9.11 15.26 -10.44
N ASN A 117 -9.32 14.66 -9.27
CA ASN A 117 -8.25 14.39 -8.32
C ASN A 117 -7.70 12.96 -8.40
N LEU A 118 -8.45 12.02 -9.00
CA LEU A 118 -8.01 10.61 -9.11
C LEU A 118 -6.74 10.43 -9.94
N VAL A 119 -6.46 11.34 -10.87
CA VAL A 119 -5.17 11.34 -11.60
C VAL A 119 -3.98 11.52 -10.65
N ASN A 120 -4.16 12.22 -9.51
CA ASN A 120 -3.08 12.43 -8.55
C ASN A 120 -2.58 11.12 -7.93
N LEU A 121 -3.49 10.16 -7.73
CA LEU A 121 -3.12 8.83 -7.24
C LEU A 121 -2.21 8.10 -8.24
N LEU A 122 -2.53 8.19 -9.54
CA LEU A 122 -1.71 7.62 -10.62
C LEU A 122 -0.36 8.32 -10.72
N VAL A 123 -0.34 9.66 -10.63
CA VAL A 123 0.89 10.47 -10.64
C VAL A 123 1.79 10.09 -9.48
N ALA A 124 1.25 9.99 -8.28
CA ALA A 124 2.02 9.59 -7.09
C ALA A 124 2.57 8.17 -7.25
N TYR A 125 1.73 7.21 -7.60
CA TYR A 125 2.14 5.82 -7.79
C TYR A 125 3.27 5.69 -8.83
N GLU A 126 3.15 6.35 -9.98
CA GLU A 126 4.18 6.30 -11.03
C GLU A 126 5.49 6.98 -10.57
N ASN A 127 5.42 8.07 -9.78
CA ASN A 127 6.61 8.68 -9.19
C ASN A 127 7.32 7.70 -8.25
N TYR A 128 6.59 7.05 -7.32
CA TYR A 128 7.18 6.05 -6.42
C TYR A 128 7.73 4.85 -7.16
N ARG A 129 7.06 4.39 -8.23
CA ARG A 129 7.57 3.32 -9.09
C ARG A 129 8.91 3.71 -9.74
N ARG A 130 9.04 4.96 -10.21
CA ARG A 130 10.27 5.47 -10.82
C ARG A 130 11.38 5.76 -9.81
N LEU A 131 11.03 6.14 -8.59
CA LEU A 131 11.98 6.17 -7.47
C LEU A 131 12.52 4.77 -7.18
N ASN A 132 11.66 3.76 -7.27
CA ASN A 132 12.02 2.36 -7.04
C ASN A 132 12.94 1.79 -8.13
N ASP A 133 12.72 2.13 -9.40
CA ASP A 133 13.55 1.64 -10.51
C ASP A 133 14.79 2.52 -10.79
N GLY A 134 14.99 3.58 -10.00
CA GLY A 134 16.12 4.50 -10.10
C GLY A 134 16.03 5.50 -11.27
N SER A 135 14.89 5.57 -11.97
CA SER A 135 14.67 6.57 -13.03
C SER A 135 14.46 7.97 -12.47
N PHE A 136 14.01 8.07 -11.22
CA PHE A 136 13.89 9.31 -10.45
C PHE A 136 14.65 9.17 -9.13
N HIS A 137 15.06 10.33 -8.56
CA HIS A 137 15.68 10.41 -7.24
C HIS A 137 14.86 11.31 -6.33
N SER A 138 14.86 11.02 -5.03
CA SER A 138 14.07 11.76 -4.03
C SER A 138 14.49 13.23 -3.90
N ASP A 139 15.75 13.53 -4.16
CA ASP A 139 16.37 14.86 -4.13
C ASP A 139 16.33 15.61 -5.48
N ASP A 140 15.79 15.01 -6.56
CA ASP A 140 15.56 15.70 -7.82
C ASP A 140 14.79 17.00 -7.58
N GLN A 141 15.26 18.10 -8.16
CA GLN A 141 14.63 19.40 -7.99
C GLN A 141 13.42 19.56 -8.92
N ILE A 142 12.27 19.71 -8.34
CA ILE A 142 11.01 19.97 -9.03
C ILE A 142 10.81 21.46 -9.14
N ASN A 143 10.82 21.97 -10.37
CA ASN A 143 10.65 23.39 -10.65
C ASN A 143 9.16 23.77 -10.55
N LEU A 144 8.84 24.59 -9.56
CA LEU A 144 7.48 25.05 -9.32
C LEU A 144 7.25 26.40 -10.00
N LYS A 145 6.05 26.57 -10.53
CA LYS A 145 5.66 27.84 -11.17
C LYS A 145 5.57 28.96 -10.11
N ASN A 146 6.42 29.99 -10.28
CA ASN A 146 6.47 31.16 -9.38
C ASN A 146 6.86 30.89 -7.91
N GLN A 147 7.55 29.78 -7.65
CA GLN A 147 8.00 29.40 -6.31
C GLN A 147 9.43 28.83 -6.37
N THR A 148 10.05 28.70 -5.19
CA THR A 148 11.33 27.99 -5.05
C THR A 148 11.12 26.51 -5.39
N ALA A 149 12.08 25.91 -6.10
CA ALA A 149 12.07 24.48 -6.37
C ALA A 149 12.05 23.67 -5.07
N LEU A 150 11.33 22.58 -5.06
CA LEU A 150 11.30 21.61 -3.97
C LEU A 150 11.97 20.31 -4.41
N SER A 151 12.42 19.51 -3.44
CA SER A 151 12.80 18.14 -3.75
C SER A 151 11.56 17.35 -4.22
N ARG A 152 11.78 16.30 -5.00
CA ARG A 152 10.69 15.40 -5.44
C ARG A 152 9.94 14.84 -4.24
N GLN A 153 10.66 14.43 -3.19
CA GLN A 153 10.05 13.89 -1.99
C GLN A 153 9.18 14.94 -1.28
N ASP A 154 9.67 16.18 -1.16
CA ASP A 154 8.88 17.26 -0.54
C ASP A 154 7.64 17.57 -1.37
N CYS A 155 7.77 17.57 -2.70
CA CYS A 155 6.65 17.82 -3.60
C CYS A 155 5.60 16.68 -3.54
N LEU A 156 6.02 15.42 -3.40
CA LEU A 156 5.12 14.30 -3.15
C LEU A 156 4.42 14.42 -1.79
N ASN A 157 5.13 14.84 -0.75
CA ASN A 157 4.55 15.10 0.57
C ASN A 157 3.48 16.21 0.49
N GLU A 158 3.78 17.33 -0.18
CA GLU A 158 2.83 18.43 -0.36
C GLU A 158 1.59 18.02 -1.16
N LEU A 159 1.74 17.15 -2.15
CA LEU A 159 0.61 16.63 -2.92
C LEU A 159 -0.43 15.95 -2.01
N PHE A 160 0.01 15.24 -0.96
CA PHE A 160 -0.87 14.50 -0.07
C PHE A 160 -1.27 15.26 1.19
N THR A 161 -0.43 16.17 1.69
CA THR A 161 -0.69 16.89 2.96
C THR A 161 -1.49 18.16 2.76
N SER A 162 -1.12 18.97 1.79
CA SER A 162 -1.73 20.28 1.52
C SER A 162 -2.58 20.32 0.26
N GLY A 163 -2.43 19.32 -0.62
CA GLY A 163 -3.04 19.33 -1.95
C GLY A 163 -2.44 20.45 -2.83
N ASP A 164 -1.14 20.76 -2.67
CA ASP A 164 -0.48 21.82 -3.42
C ASP A 164 -0.60 21.65 -4.93
N THR A 165 -1.25 22.60 -5.58
CA THR A 165 -1.51 22.54 -7.02
C THR A 165 -0.26 22.73 -7.86
N ASN A 166 0.78 23.44 -7.37
CA ASN A 166 2.04 23.63 -8.08
C ASN A 166 2.84 22.34 -8.11
N CYS A 167 2.92 21.64 -6.97
CA CYS A 167 3.53 20.29 -6.90
C CYS A 167 2.78 19.29 -7.78
N LYS A 168 1.45 19.27 -7.70
CA LYS A 168 0.60 18.45 -8.56
C LYS A 168 0.91 18.67 -10.04
N ASP A 169 0.87 19.92 -10.50
CA ASP A 169 1.05 20.27 -11.89
C ASP A 169 2.48 19.98 -12.38
N ALA A 170 3.48 20.23 -11.53
CA ALA A 170 4.89 19.97 -11.84
C ALA A 170 5.19 18.47 -11.94
N LEU A 171 4.78 17.66 -10.96
CA LEU A 171 4.93 16.20 -10.99
C LEU A 171 4.18 15.59 -12.17
N ARG A 172 2.97 16.11 -12.47
CA ARG A 172 2.17 15.67 -13.61
C ARG A 172 2.81 15.99 -14.95
N ALA A 173 3.47 17.15 -15.06
CA ALA A 173 4.12 17.59 -16.30
C ALA A 173 5.30 16.70 -16.72
N GLU A 174 5.95 16.02 -15.76
CA GLU A 174 7.02 15.06 -16.04
C GLU A 174 6.51 13.70 -16.57
N LEU A 175 5.21 13.45 -16.42
CA LEU A 175 4.55 12.22 -16.85
C LEU A 175 3.63 12.53 -18.05
N SER A 176 3.99 12.06 -19.24
CA SER A 176 3.10 12.19 -20.40
C SER A 176 1.83 11.36 -20.21
N ASP A 177 0.75 11.72 -20.92
CA ASP A 177 -0.49 10.93 -20.93
C ASP A 177 -0.21 9.49 -21.33
N ALA A 178 0.66 9.25 -22.32
CA ALA A 178 1.05 7.90 -22.75
C ALA A 178 1.68 7.06 -21.62
N ILE A 179 2.42 7.67 -20.67
CA ILE A 179 2.99 6.96 -19.52
C ILE A 179 1.87 6.49 -18.60
N LEU A 180 0.92 7.36 -18.29
CA LEU A 180 -0.20 7.04 -17.41
C LEU A 180 -1.20 6.08 -18.08
N GLU A 181 -1.43 6.20 -19.39
CA GLU A 181 -2.24 5.26 -20.16
C GLU A 181 -1.60 3.85 -20.17
N ASN A 182 -0.27 3.76 -20.34
CA ASN A 182 0.45 2.49 -20.21
C ASN A 182 0.34 1.90 -18.80
N LEU A 183 0.29 2.75 -17.78
CA LEU A 183 0.05 2.29 -16.40
C LEU A 183 -1.36 1.73 -16.27
N LEU A 184 -2.38 2.41 -16.78
CA LEU A 184 -3.77 1.92 -16.81
C LEU A 184 -3.91 0.60 -17.57
N ALA A 185 -3.21 0.44 -18.69
CA ALA A 185 -3.21 -0.82 -19.45
C ALA A 185 -2.65 -1.99 -18.63
N LYS A 186 -1.58 -1.77 -17.83
CA LYS A 186 -1.05 -2.79 -16.92
C LYS A 186 -2.03 -3.21 -15.82
N MET A 187 -3.01 -2.36 -15.52
CA MET A 187 -4.07 -2.62 -14.55
C MET A 187 -5.33 -3.24 -15.20
N ASP A 188 -5.29 -3.59 -16.48
CA ASP A 188 -6.47 -4.00 -17.27
C ASP A 188 -7.56 -2.92 -17.29
N LEU A 189 -7.11 -1.65 -17.46
CA LEU A 189 -7.93 -0.44 -17.48
C LEU A 189 -7.66 0.43 -18.73
N GLU A 190 -7.21 -0.19 -19.82
CA GLU A 190 -6.84 0.51 -21.06
C GLU A 190 -8.01 1.23 -21.76
N HIS A 191 -9.24 0.91 -21.36
CA HIS A 191 -10.44 1.62 -21.86
C HIS A 191 -10.63 2.99 -21.20
N LEU A 192 -9.98 3.24 -20.05
CA LEU A 192 -10.00 4.53 -19.41
C LEU A 192 -9.08 5.50 -20.11
N LYS A 193 -9.55 6.73 -20.24
CA LYS A 193 -8.76 7.82 -20.85
C LYS A 193 -8.52 8.93 -19.84
N ILE A 194 -7.29 9.41 -19.83
CA ILE A 194 -6.90 10.58 -19.06
C ILE A 194 -7.05 11.80 -19.97
N SER A 195 -7.79 12.79 -19.49
CA SER A 195 -7.95 14.08 -20.17
C SER A 195 -7.54 15.21 -19.22
N GLY A 196 -6.30 15.65 -19.36
CA GLY A 196 -5.71 16.63 -18.44
C GLY A 196 -5.64 16.08 -17.01
N SER A 197 -6.37 16.70 -16.08
CA SER A 197 -6.49 16.26 -14.68
C SER A 197 -7.69 15.34 -14.44
N ASN A 198 -8.49 15.04 -15.46
CA ASN A 198 -9.71 14.26 -15.26
C ASN A 198 -9.49 12.79 -15.58
N LEU A 199 -10.00 11.94 -14.71
CA LEU A 199 -10.16 10.51 -14.94
C LEU A 199 -11.63 10.14 -14.78
N THR A 200 -12.20 9.50 -15.81
CA THR A 200 -13.57 9.00 -15.77
C THR A 200 -13.54 7.48 -15.61
N LEU A 201 -14.21 6.99 -14.59
CA LEU A 201 -14.19 5.57 -14.23
C LEU A 201 -15.48 5.14 -13.51
N THR A 202 -15.67 3.83 -13.38
CA THR A 202 -16.71 3.21 -12.55
C THR A 202 -16.14 2.81 -11.18
N ALA A 203 -16.99 2.46 -10.21
CA ALA A 203 -16.51 1.90 -8.94
C ALA A 203 -15.78 0.55 -9.14
N THR A 204 -16.19 -0.22 -10.14
CA THR A 204 -15.48 -1.46 -10.52
C THR A 204 -14.08 -1.18 -11.05
N ASP A 205 -13.88 -0.13 -11.84
CA ASP A 205 -12.56 0.28 -12.31
C ASP A 205 -11.70 0.79 -11.15
N TYR A 206 -12.30 1.57 -10.24
CA TYR A 206 -11.57 2.08 -9.08
C TYR A 206 -11.17 0.94 -8.11
N LEU A 207 -12.00 -0.10 -7.98
CA LEU A 207 -11.62 -1.33 -7.27
C LEU A 207 -10.41 -2.00 -7.91
N LYS A 208 -10.38 -2.15 -9.24
CA LYS A 208 -9.23 -2.73 -9.96
C LYS A 208 -7.96 -1.90 -9.72
N LEU A 209 -8.05 -0.58 -9.84
CA LEU A 209 -6.95 0.35 -9.56
C LEU A 209 -6.44 0.19 -8.11
N THR A 210 -7.34 0.21 -7.14
CA THR A 210 -7.01 0.08 -5.72
C THR A 210 -6.35 -1.28 -5.42
N LYS A 211 -6.89 -2.37 -5.96
CA LYS A 211 -6.29 -3.71 -5.82
C LYS A 211 -4.90 -3.79 -6.44
N PHE A 212 -4.71 -3.22 -7.63
CA PHE A 212 -3.41 -3.21 -8.29
C PHE A 212 -2.38 -2.47 -7.44
N ILE A 213 -2.72 -1.27 -6.94
CA ILE A 213 -1.84 -0.48 -6.09
C ILE A 213 -1.55 -1.23 -4.78
N TYR A 214 -2.56 -1.77 -4.12
CA TYR A 214 -2.42 -2.47 -2.84
C TYR A 214 -1.57 -3.74 -2.95
N ASN A 215 -1.75 -4.51 -4.02
CA ASN A 215 -1.01 -5.74 -4.26
C ASN A 215 0.29 -5.51 -5.05
N SER A 216 0.76 -4.27 -5.16
CA SER A 216 1.88 -3.95 -6.03
C SER A 216 3.19 -4.51 -5.50
N GLU A 217 3.66 -5.60 -6.10
CA GLU A 217 5.01 -6.12 -5.93
C GLU A 217 6.07 -5.26 -6.64
N ASN A 218 5.63 -4.22 -7.38
CA ASN A 218 6.50 -3.36 -8.17
C ASN A 218 7.23 -2.29 -7.36
N LEU A 219 6.92 -2.15 -6.07
CA LEU A 219 7.59 -1.25 -5.16
C LEU A 219 8.40 -2.04 -4.14
N GLN A 220 9.65 -1.64 -3.91
CA GLN A 220 10.43 -2.17 -2.79
C GLN A 220 9.81 -1.71 -1.46
N SER A 221 10.09 -2.45 -0.38
CA SER A 221 9.48 -2.25 0.94
C SER A 221 9.57 -0.80 1.44
N GLU A 222 10.69 -0.11 1.21
CA GLU A 222 10.86 1.27 1.66
C GLU A 222 9.93 2.24 0.91
N ASN A 223 9.95 2.19 -0.42
CA ASN A 223 9.08 3.03 -1.26
C ASN A 223 7.60 2.70 -1.06
N TRP A 224 7.27 1.43 -0.84
CA TRP A 224 5.94 0.99 -0.46
C TRP A 224 5.50 1.63 0.86
N ASN A 225 6.33 1.54 1.91
CA ASN A 225 6.00 2.12 3.20
C ASN A 225 5.82 3.63 3.14
N GLN A 226 6.68 4.33 2.38
CA GLN A 226 6.55 5.78 2.17
C GLN A 226 5.26 6.13 1.42
N PHE A 227 4.95 5.43 0.35
CA PHE A 227 3.72 5.62 -0.41
C PHE A 227 2.49 5.41 0.48
N PHE A 228 2.42 4.28 1.20
CA PHE A 228 1.26 3.98 2.06
C PHE A 228 1.17 4.87 3.29
N ALA A 229 2.28 5.41 3.80
CA ALA A 229 2.25 6.34 4.91
C ALA A 229 1.40 7.59 4.62
N HIS A 230 1.26 7.99 3.36
CA HIS A 230 0.39 9.09 2.96
C HIS A 230 -1.11 8.77 3.11
N PHE A 231 -1.47 7.51 3.07
CA PHE A 231 -2.87 7.04 3.09
C PHE A 231 -3.27 6.45 4.44
N LEU A 232 -2.30 6.10 5.30
CA LEU A 232 -2.59 5.59 6.63
C LEU A 232 -3.26 6.67 7.48
N ILE A 233 -4.45 6.37 7.95
CA ILE A 233 -5.21 7.27 8.80
C ILE A 233 -4.80 7.07 10.25
N THR A 234 -4.28 8.15 10.87
CA THR A 234 -3.79 8.16 12.26
C THR A 234 -4.46 9.21 13.15
N GLY A 235 -5.38 9.98 12.61
CA GLY A 235 -6.02 11.13 13.29
C GLY A 235 -7.52 11.21 13.07
N ASP A 236 -8.06 12.43 13.03
CA ASP A 236 -9.47 12.69 12.82
C ASP A 236 -9.95 12.08 11.50
N HIS A 237 -11.01 11.30 11.59
CA HIS A 237 -11.58 10.55 10.50
C HIS A 237 -12.63 11.37 9.76
N PHE A 238 -12.77 11.09 8.47
CA PHE A 238 -13.66 11.82 7.58
C PHE A 238 -14.51 10.86 6.74
N ALA A 239 -15.68 11.26 6.32
CA ALA A 239 -16.61 10.52 5.47
C ALA A 239 -16.89 9.08 5.96
N LEU A 240 -16.66 8.05 5.14
CA LEU A 240 -16.88 6.66 5.52
C LEU A 240 -16.08 6.28 6.77
N ILE A 241 -14.81 6.64 6.79
CA ILE A 241 -13.88 6.23 7.85
C ILE A 241 -14.19 6.86 9.20
N SER A 242 -14.91 7.98 9.25
CA SER A 242 -15.38 8.57 10.52
C SER A 242 -16.38 7.70 11.28
N GLY A 243 -16.95 6.69 10.63
CA GLY A 243 -17.80 5.67 11.25
C GLY A 243 -17.05 4.44 11.73
N ILE A 244 -15.74 4.33 11.48
CA ILE A 244 -14.93 3.13 11.73
C ILE A 244 -13.89 3.42 12.80
N ASN A 245 -13.82 2.60 13.86
CA ASN A 245 -12.98 2.82 15.03
C ASN A 245 -11.98 1.67 15.30
N LYS A 246 -12.23 0.49 14.73
CA LYS A 246 -11.48 -0.74 15.09
C LYS A 246 -10.73 -1.39 13.93
N ALA A 247 -10.68 -0.73 12.77
CA ALA A 247 -9.87 -1.20 11.66
C ALA A 247 -8.59 -0.39 11.53
N THR A 248 -7.53 -1.00 11.00
CA THR A 248 -6.44 -0.25 10.37
C THR A 248 -6.93 0.21 9.02
N ILE A 249 -6.79 1.50 8.72
CA ILE A 249 -7.40 2.13 7.56
C ILE A 249 -6.33 2.71 6.66
N PHE A 250 -6.34 2.32 5.38
CA PHE A 250 -5.62 3.00 4.30
C PHE A 250 -6.66 3.65 3.41
N ASP A 251 -6.68 4.96 3.35
CA ASP A 251 -7.69 5.71 2.63
C ASP A 251 -7.08 6.49 1.46
N TYR A 252 -7.56 6.17 0.26
CA TYR A 252 -7.23 6.87 -0.99
C TYR A 252 -8.34 7.88 -1.33
N ALA A 253 -8.68 8.75 -0.38
CA ALA A 253 -9.60 9.84 -0.69
C ALA A 253 -8.98 10.77 -1.73
N SER A 254 -9.74 11.13 -2.74
CA SER A 254 -9.31 12.00 -3.83
C SER A 254 -8.98 13.43 -3.38
N ALA A 255 -9.43 13.80 -2.19
CA ALA A 255 -9.07 15.03 -1.52
C ALA A 255 -8.92 14.74 -0.03
N LYS A 256 -7.73 14.95 0.55
CA LYS A 256 -7.63 15.26 1.97
C LYS A 256 -8.28 16.62 2.16
N LEU A 257 -9.59 16.62 2.31
CA LEU A 257 -10.35 17.82 2.57
C LEU A 257 -9.93 18.34 3.94
N LYS A 258 -9.55 19.61 3.99
CA LYS A 258 -9.40 20.27 5.26
C LYS A 258 -10.72 20.14 6.01
N THR A 259 -10.67 19.82 7.27
CA THR A 259 -11.81 19.63 8.21
C THR A 259 -12.87 20.74 8.13
N GLU A 260 -12.50 21.91 7.68
CA GLU A 260 -13.37 23.10 7.53
C GLU A 260 -14.40 22.98 6.38
N THR A 261 -14.23 22.05 5.44
CA THR A 261 -15.12 21.88 4.27
C THR A 261 -16.13 20.75 4.43
N VAL A 262 -16.09 20.01 5.51
CA VAL A 262 -16.85 18.76 5.73
C VAL A 262 -18.37 18.93 5.73
N ALA A 263 -18.88 20.08 6.08
CA ALA A 263 -20.33 20.35 6.14
C ALA A 263 -20.98 20.66 4.78
N ASN A 264 -20.17 20.84 3.73
CA ASN A 264 -20.64 21.28 2.42
C ASN A 264 -20.77 20.15 1.41
N THR A 265 -21.73 20.31 0.50
CA THR A 265 -21.83 19.49 -0.69
C THR A 265 -20.62 19.73 -1.59
N LEU A 266 -19.93 18.65 -1.97
CA LEU A 266 -18.78 18.69 -2.87
C LEU A 266 -19.21 18.35 -4.29
N PRO A 267 -18.69 19.06 -5.32
CA PRO A 267 -19.01 18.74 -6.70
C PRO A 267 -18.52 17.33 -7.08
N TYR A 268 -17.39 16.91 -6.49
CA TYR A 268 -16.82 15.57 -6.67
C TYR A 268 -16.28 15.07 -5.35
N PHE A 269 -16.55 13.81 -5.06
CA PHE A 269 -15.96 13.12 -3.91
C PHE A 269 -15.77 11.64 -4.24
N SER A 270 -14.54 11.18 -4.21
CA SER A 270 -14.17 9.77 -4.43
C SER A 270 -13.32 9.29 -3.27
N GLU A 271 -13.64 8.10 -2.79
CA GLU A 271 -12.95 7.45 -1.67
C GLU A 271 -12.73 5.98 -2.01
N ALA A 272 -11.55 5.47 -1.71
CA ALA A 272 -11.24 4.06 -1.71
C ALA A 272 -10.53 3.73 -0.41
N SER A 273 -11.22 3.09 0.50
CA SER A 273 -10.68 2.74 1.82
C SER A 273 -10.38 1.25 1.87
N ILE A 274 -9.18 0.89 2.32
CA ILE A 274 -8.83 -0.49 2.68
C ILE A 274 -8.93 -0.60 4.20
N LEU A 275 -9.80 -1.49 4.65
CA LEU A 275 -10.11 -1.72 6.05
C LEU A 275 -9.54 -3.07 6.47
N GLU A 276 -8.64 -3.06 7.45
CA GLU A 276 -8.05 -4.29 8.02
C GLU A 276 -8.54 -4.47 9.45
N PHE A 277 -9.39 -5.46 9.67
CA PHE A 277 -9.85 -5.89 10.99
C PHE A 277 -8.99 -7.05 11.47
N LYS A 278 -8.26 -6.83 12.56
CA LYS A 278 -7.36 -7.80 13.18
C LYS A 278 -7.90 -8.25 14.54
N ASP A 279 -7.38 -9.37 15.01
CA ASP A 279 -7.70 -9.92 16.36
C ASP A 279 -9.20 -10.15 16.59
N LEU A 280 -9.92 -10.58 15.56
CA LEU A 280 -11.34 -10.89 15.67
C LEU A 280 -11.54 -12.15 16.52
N PRO A 281 -12.40 -12.13 17.58
CA PRO A 281 -12.49 -13.21 18.57
C PRO A 281 -12.90 -14.58 18.02
N LYS A 282 -13.53 -14.61 16.85
CA LYS A 282 -14.12 -15.81 16.25
C LYS A 282 -13.67 -16.11 14.82
N TYR A 283 -12.99 -15.19 14.19
CA TYR A 283 -12.70 -15.24 12.76
C TYR A 283 -11.25 -14.89 12.52
N GLU A 284 -10.73 -15.34 11.37
CA GLU A 284 -9.46 -14.87 10.84
C GLU A 284 -9.55 -13.36 10.54
N ASP A 285 -8.40 -12.68 10.52
CA ASP A 285 -8.29 -11.27 10.13
C ASP A 285 -9.00 -11.04 8.81
N ARG A 286 -9.78 -9.97 8.73
CA ARG A 286 -10.58 -9.65 7.55
C ARG A 286 -10.18 -8.34 6.94
N LYS A 287 -10.20 -8.30 5.62
CA LYS A 287 -9.85 -7.12 4.86
C LYS A 287 -10.92 -6.81 3.84
N TYR A 288 -11.31 -5.56 3.78
CA TYR A 288 -12.29 -5.06 2.81
C TYR A 288 -11.73 -3.87 2.04
N ILE A 289 -12.14 -3.73 0.80
CA ILE A 289 -12.02 -2.48 0.05
C ILE A 289 -13.43 -1.90 -0.07
N VAL A 290 -13.57 -0.63 0.31
CA VAL A 290 -14.80 0.12 0.13
C VAL A 290 -14.53 1.25 -0.84
N ILE A 291 -15.25 1.25 -1.96
CA ILE A 291 -15.19 2.29 -2.99
C ILE A 291 -16.44 3.14 -2.90
N SER A 292 -16.29 4.45 -2.94
CA SER A 292 -17.38 5.40 -3.05
C SER A 292 -17.05 6.47 -4.09
N LEU A 293 -17.92 6.65 -5.09
CA LEU A 293 -17.82 7.68 -6.11
C LEU A 293 -19.07 8.54 -6.10
N ASN A 294 -18.92 9.86 -5.99
CA ASN A 294 -20.05 10.75 -5.77
C ASN A 294 -19.88 12.07 -6.53
N GLN A 295 -21.02 12.63 -6.94
CA GLN A 295 -21.14 13.98 -7.50
C GLN A 295 -22.19 14.76 -6.69
N ASN A 296 -21.93 16.06 -6.47
CA ASN A 296 -22.81 16.95 -5.70
C ASN A 296 -23.22 16.36 -4.35
N PHE A 297 -22.26 15.85 -3.62
CA PHE A 297 -22.46 14.97 -2.47
C PHE A 297 -21.92 15.58 -1.17
N ASN A 298 -22.64 15.36 -0.08
CA ASN A 298 -22.15 15.64 1.27
C ASN A 298 -21.47 14.39 1.84
N PRO A 299 -20.14 14.38 2.01
CA PRO A 299 -19.40 13.19 2.45
C PRO A 299 -19.81 12.66 3.82
N THR A 300 -20.36 13.50 4.72
CA THR A 300 -20.83 13.06 6.04
C THR A 300 -21.92 12.00 5.97
N LYS A 301 -22.63 11.88 4.83
CA LYS A 301 -23.61 10.83 4.59
C LYS A 301 -23.00 9.42 4.52
N LEU A 302 -21.69 9.30 4.32
CA LEU A 302 -20.99 8.00 4.33
C LEU A 302 -20.70 7.48 5.74
N THR A 303 -20.66 8.36 6.75
CA THR A 303 -20.37 7.97 8.14
C THR A 303 -21.31 6.86 8.67
N PRO A 304 -22.63 6.90 8.47
CA PRO A 304 -23.51 5.81 8.88
C PRO A 304 -23.22 4.48 8.17
N LEU A 305 -22.80 4.52 6.90
CA LEU A 305 -22.39 3.32 6.17
C LEU A 305 -21.14 2.69 6.80
N GLY A 306 -20.11 3.50 7.11
CA GLY A 306 -18.91 3.04 7.80
C GLY A 306 -19.21 2.40 9.14
N ARG A 307 -20.06 3.03 9.96
CA ARG A 307 -20.48 2.49 11.26
C ARG A 307 -21.22 1.16 11.11
N GLY A 308 -22.18 1.09 10.21
CA GLY A 308 -22.93 -0.14 9.95
C GLY A 308 -22.03 -1.28 9.45
N LEU A 309 -21.02 -0.95 8.63
CA LEU A 309 -20.03 -1.92 8.17
C LEU A 309 -19.20 -2.49 9.34
N GLU A 310 -18.64 -1.62 10.18
CA GLU A 310 -17.89 -2.05 11.37
C GLU A 310 -18.74 -2.90 12.30
N ASP A 311 -19.94 -2.42 12.64
CA ASP A 311 -20.87 -3.13 13.52
C ASP A 311 -21.21 -4.52 12.99
N ARG A 312 -21.42 -4.65 11.70
CA ARG A 312 -21.73 -5.93 11.07
C ARG A 312 -20.54 -6.89 11.09
N ILE A 313 -19.33 -6.42 10.76
CA ILE A 313 -18.13 -7.25 10.75
C ILE A 313 -17.77 -7.74 12.16
N LEU A 314 -17.91 -6.87 13.17
CA LEU A 314 -17.53 -7.20 14.55
C LEU A 314 -18.58 -8.04 15.27
N ASN A 315 -19.87 -7.89 14.95
CA ASN A 315 -20.99 -8.51 15.66
C ASN A 315 -21.60 -9.69 14.90
N GLU A 316 -21.02 -10.13 13.81
CA GLU A 316 -21.51 -11.30 13.10
C GLU A 316 -21.46 -12.54 14.00
N ARG A 317 -22.64 -13.14 14.23
CA ARG A 317 -22.84 -14.34 15.02
C ARG A 317 -23.02 -15.58 14.14
#